data_cd29fa543fd977a602e3e010a70a79af
#
_entry.id   cd29fa543fd977a602e3e010a70a79af
#
_cell.length_a   1.000
_cell.length_b   1.000
_cell.length_c   1.000
_cell.angle_alpha   90.00
_cell.angle_beta   90.00
_cell.angle_gamma   90.00
#
_symmetry.space_group_name_H-M   'P 1'
#
loop_
_entity.id
_entity.type
_entity.pdbx_description
1 polymer ?
#
loop_
_entity_poly.entity_id
_entity_poly.type
_entity_poly.pdbx_seq_one_letter_code
_entity_poly.pdbx_strand_id
1 'polypeptide(L)'
;MNKEDETRDILNNYKVIAVVGISRQKIKDSHIVAEYMKSKGYRIIPINPFADEILGEKCYKSLLEMPEEMQKQVEIVDIFRPSDQVGPIIEEAIKIREKYGNLKVVWMQLGIA
;
A
#
# COMPACT_ATOMS: atom_id res chain seq x y z
N MET A 1 12.14 -22.09 -0.82
CA MET A 1 12.34 -20.64 -0.67
C MET A 1 11.68 -20.17 0.61
N ASN A 2 12.35 -19.42 1.45
CA ASN A 2 11.74 -18.94 2.67
C ASN A 2 11.02 -17.59 2.44
N LYS A 3 10.31 -17.14 3.45
CA LYS A 3 9.49 -15.93 3.36
C LYS A 3 10.31 -14.68 3.10
N GLU A 4 11.54 -14.61 3.63
CA GLU A 4 12.42 -13.48 3.41
C GLU A 4 12.88 -13.37 1.95
N ASP A 5 13.16 -14.53 1.33
CA ASP A 5 13.55 -14.57 -0.08
C ASP A 5 12.41 -14.14 -0.98
N GLU A 6 11.19 -14.58 -0.68
CA GLU A 6 10.00 -14.16 -1.44
C GLU A 6 9.77 -12.67 -1.34
N THR A 7 9.88 -12.11 -0.14
CA THR A 7 9.73 -10.66 0.08
C THR A 7 10.79 -9.88 -0.68
N ARG A 8 12.03 -10.35 -0.63
CA ARG A 8 13.13 -9.69 -1.34
C ARG A 8 12.90 -9.68 -2.85
N ASP A 9 12.44 -10.80 -3.41
CA ASP A 9 12.15 -10.90 -4.84
C ASP A 9 11.05 -9.94 -5.25
N ILE A 10 9.99 -9.82 -4.46
CA ILE A 10 8.89 -8.89 -4.70
C ILE A 10 9.42 -7.47 -4.68
N LEU A 11 10.19 -7.09 -3.66
CA LEU A 11 10.73 -5.75 -3.53
C LEU A 11 11.73 -5.39 -4.63
N ASN A 12 12.42 -6.37 -5.19
CA ASN A 12 13.33 -6.13 -6.31
C ASN A 12 12.60 -5.90 -7.63
N ASN A 13 11.42 -6.50 -7.78
CA ASN A 13 10.69 -6.47 -9.05
C ASN A 13 9.62 -5.37 -9.13
N TYR A 14 9.10 -4.91 -8.00
CA TYR A 14 7.99 -3.96 -7.96
C TYR A 14 8.37 -2.74 -7.13
N LYS A 15 7.97 -1.56 -7.59
CA LYS A 15 8.42 -0.29 -7.00
C LYS A 15 7.30 0.63 -6.51
N VAL A 16 6.07 0.42 -6.97
CA VAL A 16 4.95 1.32 -6.64
C VAL A 16 4.03 0.63 -5.63
N ILE A 17 3.95 1.20 -4.44
CA ILE A 17 3.24 0.60 -3.30
C ILE A 17 2.16 1.55 -2.80
N ALA A 18 0.90 1.11 -2.82
CA ALA A 18 -0.18 1.82 -2.15
C ALA A 18 -0.29 1.27 -0.73
N VAL A 19 -0.13 2.12 0.27
CA VAL A 19 -0.15 1.73 1.68
C VAL A 19 -1.48 2.15 2.28
N VAL A 20 -2.37 1.17 2.51
CA VAL A 20 -3.70 1.41 3.04
C VAL A 20 -3.67 1.36 4.55
N GLY A 21 -4.15 2.43 5.18
CA GLY A 21 -4.13 2.54 6.63
C GLY A 21 -2.83 3.08 7.19
N ILE A 22 -2.01 3.69 6.36
CA ILE A 22 -0.79 4.37 6.82
C ILE A 22 -1.15 5.46 7.83
N SER A 23 -0.41 5.52 8.94
CA SER A 23 -0.65 6.49 10.00
C SER A 23 0.08 7.80 9.74
N ARG A 24 -0.54 8.90 10.16
CA ARG A 24 0.13 10.21 10.20
C ARG A 24 1.16 10.28 11.33
N GLN A 25 1.03 9.42 12.33
CA GLN A 25 1.90 9.42 13.51
C GLN A 25 3.21 8.70 13.20
N LYS A 26 4.31 9.41 13.35
CA LYS A 26 5.65 8.91 12.99
C LYS A 26 6.09 7.69 13.79
N ILE A 27 5.51 7.46 14.98
CA ILE A 27 5.86 6.33 15.83
C ILE A 27 5.10 5.04 15.48
N LYS A 28 4.09 5.11 14.60
CA LYS A 28 3.32 3.93 14.21
C LYS A 28 4.06 3.11 13.17
N ASP A 29 3.91 1.78 13.27
CA ASP A 29 4.61 0.85 12.38
C ASP A 29 4.35 1.13 10.90
N SER A 30 3.11 1.42 10.53
CA SER A 30 2.77 1.70 9.14
C SER A 30 3.53 2.90 8.59
N HIS A 31 3.72 3.94 9.42
CA HIS A 31 4.47 5.13 9.03
C HIS A 31 5.97 4.82 8.91
N ILE A 32 6.51 4.11 9.90
CA ILE A 32 7.93 3.74 9.94
C ILE A 32 8.31 2.91 8.72
N VAL A 33 7.52 1.89 8.42
CA VAL A 33 7.76 1.01 7.28
C VAL A 33 7.69 1.77 5.97
N ALA A 34 6.65 2.59 5.80
CA ALA A 34 6.48 3.37 4.57
C ALA A 34 7.60 4.38 4.36
N GLU A 35 8.02 5.06 5.43
CA GLU A 35 9.14 6.00 5.36
C GLU A 35 10.44 5.31 4.97
N TYR A 36 10.71 4.15 5.56
CA TYR A 36 11.87 3.36 5.21
C TYR A 36 11.85 2.95 3.73
N MET A 37 10.72 2.43 3.26
CA MET A 37 10.59 2.02 1.86
C MET A 37 10.80 3.20 0.91
N LYS A 38 10.22 4.36 1.24
CA LYS A 38 10.40 5.56 0.44
C LYS A 38 11.87 5.96 0.37
N SER A 39 12.60 5.85 1.49
CA SER A 39 14.03 6.18 1.53
C SER A 39 14.87 5.24 0.64
N LYS A 40 14.36 4.06 0.33
CA LYS A 40 15.02 3.07 -0.53
C LYS A 40 14.62 3.18 -2.00
N GLY A 41 13.86 4.21 -2.37
CA GLY A 41 13.51 4.46 -3.76
C GLY A 41 12.15 3.93 -4.19
N TYR A 42 11.38 3.36 -3.26
CA TYR A 42 10.03 2.92 -3.59
C TYR A 42 9.08 4.11 -3.63
N ARG A 43 8.15 4.09 -4.55
CA ARG A 43 7.12 5.11 -4.61
C ARG A 43 5.98 4.71 -3.69
N ILE A 44 5.71 5.53 -2.69
CA ILE A 44 4.66 5.29 -1.70
C ILE A 44 3.46 6.15 -2.03
N ILE A 45 2.29 5.51 -2.16
CA ILE A 45 1.02 6.21 -2.34
C ILE A 45 0.22 5.99 -1.06
N PRO A 46 0.09 7.01 -0.20
CA PRO A 46 -0.63 6.83 1.07
C PRO A 46 -2.15 6.82 0.86
N ILE A 47 -2.80 5.87 1.50
CA ILE A 47 -4.25 5.75 1.48
C ILE A 47 -4.73 5.87 2.93
N ASN A 48 -5.42 6.98 3.25
CA ASN A 48 -5.93 7.24 4.59
C ASN A 48 -7.12 8.19 4.47
N PRO A 49 -8.32 7.82 4.96
CA PRO A 49 -9.52 8.64 4.80
C PRO A 49 -9.49 9.94 5.63
N PHE A 50 -8.55 10.06 6.57
CA PHE A 50 -8.52 11.18 7.51
C PHE A 50 -7.34 12.12 7.30
N ALA A 51 -6.48 11.88 6.33
CA ALA A 51 -5.31 12.70 6.09
C ALA A 51 -5.26 13.20 4.64
N ASP A 52 -4.69 14.38 4.44
CA ASP A 52 -4.51 14.94 3.10
C ASP A 52 -3.11 14.67 2.55
N GLU A 53 -2.14 14.54 3.44
CA GLU A 53 -0.75 14.33 3.06
C GLU A 53 -0.01 13.52 4.12
N ILE A 54 0.80 12.55 3.71
CA ILE A 54 1.68 11.79 4.58
C ILE A 54 3.00 11.58 3.83
N LEU A 55 4.12 11.76 4.51
CA LEU A 55 5.47 11.61 3.93
C LEU A 55 5.71 12.51 2.70
N GLY A 56 5.07 13.68 2.68
CA GLY A 56 5.19 14.58 1.55
C GLY A 56 4.41 14.17 0.32
N GLU A 57 3.60 13.10 0.41
CA GLU A 57 2.80 12.60 -0.69
C GLU A 57 1.32 12.84 -0.44
N LYS A 58 0.59 13.15 -1.50
CA LYS A 58 -0.85 13.31 -1.39
C LYS A 58 -1.52 12.00 -0.98
N CYS A 59 -2.40 12.06 0.03
CA CYS A 59 -3.22 10.93 0.45
C CYS A 59 -4.50 10.86 -0.35
N TYR A 60 -4.92 9.63 -0.63
CA TYR A 60 -6.25 9.37 -1.18
C TYR A 60 -7.06 8.60 -0.14
N LYS A 61 -8.37 8.77 -0.15
CA LYS A 61 -9.23 8.21 0.90
C LYS A 61 -9.44 6.71 0.76
N SER A 62 -9.36 6.19 -0.46
CA SER A 62 -9.45 4.77 -0.75
C SER A 62 -8.67 4.45 -2.02
N LEU A 63 -8.46 3.17 -2.29
CA LEU A 63 -7.78 2.75 -3.51
C LEU A 63 -8.51 3.23 -4.77
N LEU A 64 -9.84 3.14 -4.79
CA LEU A 64 -10.63 3.52 -5.96
C LEU A 64 -10.76 5.04 -6.12
N GLU A 65 -10.43 5.82 -5.10
CA GLU A 65 -10.40 7.27 -5.21
C GLU A 65 -9.09 7.82 -5.79
N MET A 66 -8.09 6.96 -5.96
CA MET A 66 -6.90 7.37 -6.71
C MET A 66 -7.27 7.69 -8.17
N PRO A 67 -6.65 8.71 -8.78
CA PRO A 67 -6.82 8.93 -10.22
C PRO A 67 -6.44 7.68 -11.02
N GLU A 68 -7.04 7.50 -12.19
CA GLU A 68 -6.75 6.35 -13.04
C GLU A 68 -5.27 6.19 -13.32
N GLU A 69 -4.55 7.29 -13.52
CA GLU A 69 -3.12 7.25 -13.78
C GLU A 69 -2.34 6.61 -12.63
N MET A 70 -2.79 6.79 -11.40
CA MET A 70 -2.16 6.17 -10.25
C MET A 70 -2.61 4.73 -10.08
N GLN A 71 -3.89 4.44 -10.31
CA GLN A 71 -4.39 3.07 -10.23
C GLN A 71 -3.66 2.15 -11.20
N LYS A 72 -3.35 2.65 -12.40
CA LYS A 72 -2.59 1.89 -13.39
C LYS A 72 -1.19 1.53 -12.93
N GLN A 73 -0.58 2.36 -12.09
CA GLN A 73 0.81 2.22 -11.68
C GLN A 73 1.02 1.34 -10.45
N VAL A 74 -0.02 1.13 -9.65
CA VAL A 74 0.12 0.38 -8.40
C VAL A 74 0.47 -1.07 -8.68
N GLU A 75 1.56 -1.53 -8.06
CA GLU A 75 2.04 -2.90 -8.20
C GLU A 75 1.85 -3.71 -6.93
N ILE A 76 1.91 -3.05 -5.77
CA ILE A 76 1.72 -3.67 -4.46
C ILE A 76 0.69 -2.87 -3.68
N VAL A 77 -0.22 -3.55 -3.02
CA VAL A 77 -1.11 -2.95 -2.01
C VAL A 77 -0.71 -3.55 -0.66
N ASP A 78 -0.25 -2.70 0.25
CA ASP A 78 0.14 -3.10 1.60
C ASP A 78 -0.89 -2.57 2.59
N ILE A 79 -1.57 -3.47 3.32
CA ILE A 79 -2.73 -3.14 4.13
C ILE A 79 -2.40 -3.21 5.62
N PHE A 80 -2.49 -2.06 6.30
CA PHE A 80 -2.31 -1.92 7.74
C PHE A 80 -3.66 -1.63 8.40
N ARG A 81 -4.60 -2.56 8.28
CA ARG A 81 -5.93 -2.42 8.88
C ARG A 81 -6.29 -3.68 9.66
N PRO A 82 -7.16 -3.57 10.68
CA PRO A 82 -7.65 -4.77 11.39
C PRO A 82 -8.30 -5.77 10.42
N SER A 83 -8.22 -7.04 10.75
CA SER A 83 -8.67 -8.11 9.85
C SER A 83 -10.15 -7.99 9.44
N ASP A 84 -10.99 -7.42 10.28
CA ASP A 84 -12.41 -7.22 9.96
C ASP A 84 -12.65 -6.12 8.93
N GLN A 85 -11.63 -5.30 8.64
CA GLN A 85 -11.73 -4.20 7.66
C GLN A 85 -11.03 -4.49 6.34
N VAL A 86 -10.37 -5.64 6.25
CA VAL A 86 -9.54 -5.97 5.07
C VAL A 86 -10.38 -6.36 3.85
N GLY A 87 -11.53 -7.02 4.06
CA GLY A 87 -12.36 -7.52 2.96
C GLY A 87 -12.70 -6.49 1.90
N PRO A 88 -13.30 -5.34 2.27
CA PRO A 88 -13.64 -4.30 1.28
C PRO A 88 -12.41 -3.75 0.55
N ILE A 89 -11.28 -3.68 1.23
CA ILE A 89 -10.03 -3.18 0.64
C ILE A 89 -9.52 -4.18 -0.41
N ILE A 90 -9.59 -5.47 -0.11
CA ILE A 90 -9.22 -6.51 -1.07
C ILE A 90 -10.11 -6.46 -2.30
N GLU A 91 -11.41 -6.22 -2.12
CA GLU A 91 -12.33 -6.08 -3.25
C GLU A 91 -11.94 -4.92 -4.16
N GLU A 92 -11.55 -3.78 -3.58
CA GLU A 92 -11.07 -2.65 -4.36
C GLU A 92 -9.78 -3.00 -5.12
N ALA A 93 -8.86 -3.69 -4.46
CA ALA A 93 -7.62 -4.13 -5.09
C ALA A 93 -7.89 -5.07 -6.28
N ILE A 94 -8.83 -5.99 -6.12
CA ILE A 94 -9.21 -6.91 -7.19
C ILE A 94 -9.75 -6.13 -8.40
N LYS A 95 -10.58 -5.13 -8.16
CA LYS A 95 -11.11 -4.29 -9.25
C LYS A 95 -10.00 -3.59 -10.01
N ILE A 96 -9.01 -3.07 -9.31
CA ILE A 96 -7.85 -2.42 -9.93
C ILE A 96 -7.07 -3.43 -10.76
N ARG A 97 -6.82 -4.61 -10.22
CA ARG A 97 -6.08 -5.65 -10.92
C ARG A 97 -6.79 -6.09 -12.20
N GLU A 98 -8.10 -6.30 -12.11
CA GLU A 98 -8.89 -6.72 -13.27
C GLU A 98 -8.90 -5.67 -14.37
N LYS A 99 -8.94 -4.40 -13.98
CA LYS A 99 -9.04 -3.31 -14.95
C LYS A 99 -7.68 -2.97 -15.60
N TYR A 100 -6.60 -2.98 -14.83
CA TYR A 100 -5.30 -2.47 -15.30
C TYR A 100 -4.20 -3.52 -15.39
N GLY A 101 -4.25 -4.56 -14.57
CA GLY A 101 -3.32 -5.69 -14.65
C GLY A 101 -1.96 -5.52 -14.00
N ASN A 102 -1.59 -4.33 -13.52
CA ASN A 102 -0.26 -4.10 -12.95
C ASN A 102 -0.15 -4.48 -11.48
N LEU A 103 -1.26 -4.58 -10.78
CA LEU A 103 -1.25 -4.98 -9.37
C LEU A 103 -0.92 -6.48 -9.27
N LYS A 104 0.19 -6.80 -8.61
CA LYS A 104 0.69 -8.17 -8.52
C LYS A 104 0.64 -8.75 -7.12
N VAL A 105 0.69 -7.91 -6.09
CA VAL A 105 0.83 -8.38 -4.71
C VAL A 105 -0.10 -7.59 -3.79
N VAL A 106 -0.77 -8.31 -2.89
CA VAL A 106 -1.49 -7.70 -1.78
C VAL A 106 -0.90 -8.27 -0.50
N TRP A 107 -0.31 -7.39 0.32
CA TRP A 107 0.21 -7.76 1.64
C TRP A 107 -0.76 -7.32 2.71
N MET A 108 -1.04 -8.19 3.66
CA MET A 108 -1.89 -7.90 4.79
C MET A 108 -1.06 -7.92 6.06
N GLN A 109 -0.94 -6.77 6.73
CA GLN A 109 -0.22 -6.64 7.98
C GLN A 109 -1.18 -6.89 9.15
N LEU A 110 -1.64 -8.11 9.27
CA LEU A 110 -2.61 -8.50 10.30
C LEU A 110 -1.99 -8.46 11.69
N GLY A 111 -2.76 -8.00 12.66
CA GLY A 111 -2.29 -7.89 14.03
C GLY A 111 -1.57 -6.60 14.36
N ILE A 112 -1.41 -5.71 13.41
CA ILE A 112 -0.84 -4.38 13.63
C ILE A 112 -2.00 -3.40 13.82
N ALA A 113 -2.08 -2.85 14.98
CA ALA A 113 -3.16 -1.93 15.33
C ALA A 113 -2.91 -0.54 14.78
#